data_0b6b95db89dda43bc0378d79570d1792
#
_entry.id   0b6b95db89dda43bc0378d79570d1792
#
_cell.length_a   1.000
_cell.length_b   1.000
_cell.length_c   1.000
_cell.angle_alpha   90.00
_cell.angle_beta   90.00
_cell.angle_gamma   90.00
#
_symmetry.space_group_name_H-M   'P 1'
#
loop_
_entity.id
_entity.type
_entity.pdbx_description
1 polymer ?
#
loop_
_entity_poly.entity_id
_entity_poly.type
_entity_poly.pdbx_seq_one_letter_code
_entity_poly.pdbx_strand_id
1 'polypeptide(L)'
;MNVTGFSRMNVISILDLLGYRFFQNALLGGVVAAAACASVGLFLILKKEAMIGDGIAHTAFGGIALGLLLGVNPLLTALGVAVLSVFGISYMRRKGVATSDSAIAVMLALGFSFGLVVISVVHGFNVELFSYLFGSILTIDEVDLLVVSLLGFFVLLFLGFFRRELLSMVFDEEDSRVMGIPTSALSLAFDLLVAATIVLSIKVIGTVLVVALLVLPGLSALQLSLSFRKTILVAVGFSILSTVLGILFSALFDVATSGLIVFASVLLFLLIIAYKKLQ
;
A
#
# COMPACT_ATOMS: atom_id res chain seq x y z
N MET A 1 16.71 35.37 12.80
CA MET A 1 15.90 34.13 12.74
C MET A 1 16.14 33.37 14.04
N ASN A 2 15.21 33.48 14.99
CA ASN A 2 15.39 32.91 16.33
C ASN A 2 15.07 31.40 16.33
N VAL A 3 16.09 30.61 16.61
CA VAL A 3 16.03 29.13 16.72
C VAL A 3 15.48 28.68 18.11
N THR A 4 14.79 29.54 18.83
CA THR A 4 14.31 29.28 20.20
C THR A 4 12.84 28.82 20.29
N GLY A 5 12.24 28.34 19.19
CA GLY A 5 10.86 27.78 19.17
C GLY A 5 10.74 26.34 19.68
N PHE A 6 11.84 25.67 20.04
CA PHE A 6 11.84 24.25 20.42
C PHE A 6 11.51 23.96 21.90
N SER A 7 11.11 24.95 22.69
CA SER A 7 11.01 24.81 24.14
C SER A 7 9.61 24.93 24.74
N ARG A 8 8.59 24.43 24.05
CA ARG A 8 7.31 24.02 24.69
C ARG A 8 6.76 22.80 23.98
N MET A 9 7.47 21.70 24.00
CA MET A 9 6.85 20.39 23.87
C MET A 9 6.01 20.22 25.15
N ASN A 10 4.75 20.62 25.12
CA ASN A 10 3.75 20.00 25.99
C ASN A 10 3.80 18.52 25.56
N VAL A 11 4.42 17.70 26.38
CA VAL A 11 4.38 16.24 26.26
C VAL A 11 2.91 15.89 26.52
N ILE A 12 2.08 15.98 25.46
CA ILE A 12 0.78 15.32 25.47
C ILE A 12 1.15 13.86 25.71
N SER A 13 0.73 13.34 26.86
CA SER A 13 1.09 11.96 27.16
C SER A 13 0.49 11.07 26.08
N ILE A 14 1.19 10.00 25.69
CA ILE A 14 0.66 9.02 24.71
C ILE A 14 -0.74 8.55 25.14
N LEU A 15 -1.00 8.52 26.44
CA LEU A 15 -2.30 8.19 27.04
C LEU A 15 -3.38 9.23 26.68
N ASP A 16 -3.03 10.51 26.61
CA ASP A 16 -3.99 11.56 26.22
C ASP A 16 -4.34 11.45 24.72
N LEU A 17 -3.35 11.12 23.86
CA LEU A 17 -3.57 10.89 22.43
C LEU A 17 -4.51 9.69 22.17
N LEU A 18 -4.37 8.63 22.93
CA LEU A 18 -5.27 7.46 22.85
C LEU A 18 -6.72 7.76 23.25
N GLY A 19 -6.96 8.88 23.96
CA GLY A 19 -8.30 9.37 24.29
C GLY A 19 -9.05 9.99 23.11
N TYR A 20 -8.36 10.39 22.03
CA TYR A 20 -8.99 11.03 20.87
C TYR A 20 -9.46 10.00 19.83
N ARG A 21 -10.71 10.08 19.40
CA ARG A 21 -11.31 9.16 18.41
C ARG A 21 -10.55 9.15 17.08
N PHE A 22 -10.15 10.32 16.57
CA PHE A 22 -9.40 10.38 15.31
C PHE A 22 -8.09 9.57 15.36
N PHE A 23 -7.40 9.60 16.51
CA PHE A 23 -6.16 8.87 16.67
C PHE A 23 -6.39 7.36 16.78
N GLN A 24 -7.46 6.94 17.47
CA GLN A 24 -7.87 5.54 17.52
C GLN A 24 -8.23 5.03 16.11
N ASN A 25 -9.02 5.79 15.34
CA ASN A 25 -9.38 5.45 13.97
C ASN A 25 -8.16 5.34 13.06
N ALA A 26 -7.21 6.28 13.18
CA ALA A 26 -5.95 6.26 12.43
C ALA A 26 -5.10 5.03 12.76
N LEU A 27 -5.00 4.67 14.03
CA LEU A 27 -4.23 3.52 14.49
C LEU A 27 -4.87 2.21 14.05
N LEU A 28 -6.20 2.05 14.22
CA LEU A 28 -6.92 0.87 13.78
C LEU A 28 -6.92 0.73 12.25
N GLY A 29 -7.25 1.80 11.53
CA GLY A 29 -7.23 1.82 10.07
C GLY A 29 -5.82 1.55 9.52
N GLY A 30 -4.79 2.16 10.12
CA GLY A 30 -3.39 1.94 9.78
C GLY A 30 -2.96 0.49 9.97
N VAL A 31 -3.31 -0.13 11.09
CA VAL A 31 -3.00 -1.54 11.38
C VAL A 31 -3.67 -2.48 10.38
N VAL A 32 -4.96 -2.26 10.08
CA VAL A 32 -5.69 -3.09 9.11
C VAL A 32 -5.12 -2.92 7.70
N ALA A 33 -4.88 -1.69 7.26
CA ALA A 33 -4.27 -1.41 5.96
C ALA A 33 -2.86 -2.01 5.85
N ALA A 34 -2.04 -1.88 6.90
CA ALA A 34 -0.71 -2.46 6.97
C ALA A 34 -0.73 -3.99 6.87
N ALA A 35 -1.65 -4.65 7.57
CA ALA A 35 -1.81 -6.09 7.51
C ALA A 35 -2.26 -6.57 6.11
N ALA A 36 -3.21 -5.87 5.49
CA ALA A 36 -3.67 -6.16 4.14
C ALA A 36 -2.53 -5.96 3.12
N CYS A 37 -1.84 -4.81 3.15
CA CYS A 37 -0.71 -4.51 2.28
C CYS A 37 0.42 -5.53 2.40
N ALA A 38 0.85 -5.87 3.61
CA ALA A 38 1.91 -6.86 3.81
C ALA A 38 1.53 -8.26 3.33
N SER A 39 0.26 -8.65 3.53
CA SER A 39 -0.24 -9.95 3.08
C SER A 39 -0.26 -10.07 1.56
N VAL A 40 -0.78 -9.05 0.86
CA VAL A 40 -0.80 -8.96 -0.61
C VAL A 40 0.63 -8.82 -1.15
N GLY A 41 1.42 -7.95 -0.53
CA GLY A 41 2.79 -7.63 -0.95
C GLY A 41 3.71 -8.84 -0.93
N LEU A 42 3.58 -9.74 0.05
CA LEU A 42 4.35 -10.99 0.07
C LEU A 42 4.12 -11.83 -1.19
N PHE A 43 2.86 -11.99 -1.63
CA PHE A 43 2.55 -12.71 -2.87
C PHE A 43 3.09 -11.98 -4.10
N LEU A 44 3.03 -10.64 -4.15
CA LEU A 44 3.62 -9.85 -5.24
C LEU A 44 5.13 -10.05 -5.37
N ILE A 45 5.84 -10.09 -4.23
CA ILE A 45 7.28 -10.36 -4.22
C ILE A 45 7.58 -11.77 -4.73
N LEU A 46 6.82 -12.76 -4.26
CA LEU A 46 6.98 -14.16 -4.69
C LEU A 46 6.67 -14.34 -6.18
N LYS A 47 5.68 -13.63 -6.72
CA LYS A 47 5.38 -13.57 -8.16
C LYS A 47 6.41 -12.77 -8.98
N LYS A 48 7.39 -12.12 -8.33
CA LYS A 48 8.34 -11.17 -8.95
C LYS A 48 7.65 -9.99 -9.65
N GLU A 49 6.50 -9.58 -9.16
CA GLU A 49 5.68 -8.48 -9.67
C GLU A 49 5.56 -7.31 -8.67
N ALA A 50 6.56 -7.13 -7.80
CA ALA A 50 6.54 -6.10 -6.75
C ALA A 50 6.30 -4.68 -7.29
N MET A 51 6.75 -4.40 -8.52
CA MET A 51 6.59 -3.09 -9.18
C MET A 51 5.13 -2.79 -9.59
N ILE A 52 4.24 -3.79 -9.64
CA ILE A 52 2.82 -3.56 -9.99
C ILE A 52 2.13 -2.63 -8.98
N GLY A 53 2.57 -2.72 -7.71
CA GLY A 53 2.09 -1.83 -6.65
C GLY A 53 2.37 -0.37 -6.93
N ASP A 54 3.57 -0.06 -7.41
CA ASP A 54 4.00 1.30 -7.75
C ASP A 54 3.23 1.83 -8.99
N GLY A 55 3.13 1.01 -10.03
CA GLY A 55 2.34 1.34 -11.23
C GLY A 55 0.89 1.68 -10.91
N ILE A 56 0.23 0.86 -10.07
CA ILE A 56 -1.16 1.09 -9.66
C ILE A 56 -1.29 2.32 -8.74
N ALA A 57 -0.38 2.54 -7.81
CA ALA A 57 -0.42 3.70 -6.91
C ALA A 57 -0.31 5.03 -7.70
N HIS A 58 0.58 5.09 -8.69
CA HIS A 58 0.72 6.27 -9.54
C HIS A 58 -0.46 6.48 -10.49
N THR A 59 -1.07 5.42 -11.03
CA THR A 59 -2.31 5.55 -11.81
C THR A 59 -3.49 5.97 -10.93
N ALA A 60 -3.59 5.44 -9.71
CA ALA A 60 -4.58 5.85 -8.73
C ALA A 60 -4.45 7.35 -8.37
N PHE A 61 -3.22 7.87 -8.27
CA PHE A 61 -2.97 9.30 -8.09
C PHE A 61 -3.57 10.13 -9.25
N GLY A 62 -3.40 9.70 -10.50
CA GLY A 62 -4.08 10.32 -11.64
C GLY A 62 -5.59 10.30 -11.51
N GLY A 63 -6.15 9.20 -10.99
CA GLY A 63 -7.58 9.06 -10.70
C GLY A 63 -8.06 9.99 -9.58
N ILE A 64 -7.26 10.18 -8.52
CA ILE A 64 -7.56 11.16 -7.44
C ILE A 64 -7.62 12.57 -8.02
N ALA A 65 -6.61 12.96 -8.81
CA ALA A 65 -6.57 14.28 -9.45
C ALA A 65 -7.80 14.53 -10.32
N LEU A 66 -8.23 13.51 -11.09
CA LEU A 66 -9.45 13.57 -11.91
C LEU A 66 -10.70 13.73 -11.04
N GLY A 67 -10.80 13.00 -9.93
CA GLY A 67 -11.93 13.10 -9.01
C GLY A 67 -12.08 14.49 -8.40
N LEU A 68 -10.96 15.06 -7.96
CA LEU A 68 -10.91 16.45 -7.44
C LEU A 68 -11.30 17.47 -8.52
N LEU A 69 -10.85 17.30 -9.77
CA LEU A 69 -11.22 18.16 -10.88
C LEU A 69 -12.73 18.12 -11.17
N LEU A 70 -13.33 16.94 -11.16
CA LEU A 70 -14.74 16.73 -11.48
C LEU A 70 -15.67 17.00 -10.28
N GLY A 71 -15.13 17.26 -9.09
CA GLY A 71 -15.93 17.44 -7.87
C GLY A 71 -16.67 16.17 -7.42
N VAL A 72 -16.16 14.99 -7.80
CA VAL A 72 -16.69 13.68 -7.39
C VAL A 72 -15.76 13.03 -6.37
N ASN A 73 -16.21 11.94 -5.75
CA ASN A 73 -15.40 11.24 -4.74
C ASN A 73 -14.05 10.77 -5.33
N PRO A 74 -12.89 11.30 -4.84
CA PRO A 74 -11.58 11.01 -5.42
C PRO A 74 -11.15 9.55 -5.28
N LEU A 75 -11.64 8.82 -4.26
CA LEU A 75 -11.31 7.41 -4.09
C LEU A 75 -12.05 6.52 -5.09
N LEU A 76 -13.29 6.86 -5.46
CA LEU A 76 -14.03 6.11 -6.47
C LEU A 76 -13.40 6.28 -7.85
N THR A 77 -12.99 7.49 -8.22
CA THR A 77 -12.29 7.75 -9.48
C THR A 77 -10.90 7.09 -9.49
N ALA A 78 -10.18 7.14 -8.38
CA ALA A 78 -8.91 6.43 -8.22
C ALA A 78 -9.08 4.92 -8.41
N LEU A 79 -10.12 4.32 -7.81
CA LEU A 79 -10.41 2.89 -7.97
C LEU A 79 -10.75 2.55 -9.43
N GLY A 80 -11.56 3.36 -10.08
CA GLY A 80 -11.90 3.18 -11.50
C GLY A 80 -10.66 3.22 -12.39
N VAL A 81 -9.80 4.22 -12.21
CA VAL A 81 -8.55 4.36 -12.98
C VAL A 81 -7.56 3.23 -12.65
N ALA A 82 -7.44 2.82 -11.39
CA ALA A 82 -6.60 1.70 -10.99
C ALA A 82 -7.06 0.37 -11.61
N VAL A 83 -8.37 0.11 -11.63
CA VAL A 83 -8.97 -1.06 -12.31
C VAL A 83 -8.67 -1.03 -13.81
N LEU A 84 -8.84 0.12 -14.46
CA LEU A 84 -8.49 0.28 -15.88
C LEU A 84 -7.01 0.03 -16.14
N SER A 85 -6.13 0.47 -15.22
CA SER A 85 -4.70 0.21 -15.27
C SER A 85 -4.38 -1.29 -15.21
N VAL A 86 -5.03 -2.03 -14.29
CA VAL A 86 -4.88 -3.49 -14.19
C VAL A 86 -5.30 -4.17 -15.49
N PHE A 87 -6.42 -3.79 -16.09
CA PHE A 87 -6.84 -4.31 -17.40
C PHE A 87 -5.84 -3.95 -18.50
N GLY A 88 -5.30 -2.74 -18.50
CA GLY A 88 -4.27 -2.29 -19.45
C GLY A 88 -3.00 -3.14 -19.35
N ILE A 89 -2.48 -3.33 -18.14
CA ILE A 89 -1.31 -4.18 -17.87
C ILE A 89 -1.58 -5.62 -18.33
N SER A 90 -2.72 -6.18 -17.92
CA SER A 90 -3.11 -7.54 -18.28
C SER A 90 -3.27 -7.72 -19.79
N TYR A 91 -3.85 -6.74 -20.49
CA TYR A 91 -3.98 -6.76 -21.94
C TYR A 91 -2.63 -6.76 -22.65
N MET A 92 -1.71 -5.84 -22.26
CA MET A 92 -0.38 -5.76 -22.87
C MET A 92 0.42 -7.04 -22.66
N ARG A 93 0.34 -7.64 -21.47
CA ARG A 93 0.99 -8.93 -21.15
C ARG A 93 0.43 -10.07 -22.01
N ARG A 94 -0.89 -10.23 -22.07
CA ARG A 94 -1.54 -11.31 -22.82
C ARG A 94 -1.31 -11.24 -24.33
N LYS A 95 -1.20 -10.04 -24.88
CA LYS A 95 -0.94 -9.82 -26.31
C LYS A 95 0.55 -9.89 -26.66
N GLY A 96 1.44 -10.04 -25.66
CA GLY A 96 2.88 -10.04 -25.90
C GLY A 96 3.44 -8.69 -26.39
N VAL A 97 2.67 -7.59 -26.21
CA VAL A 97 3.08 -6.23 -26.60
C VAL A 97 4.21 -5.74 -25.71
N ALA A 98 4.19 -6.12 -24.43
CA ALA A 98 5.18 -5.72 -23.44
C ALA A 98 5.40 -6.83 -22.41
N THR A 99 6.61 -6.88 -21.84
CA THR A 99 6.88 -7.68 -20.63
C THR A 99 6.11 -7.12 -19.44
N SER A 100 6.00 -7.89 -18.35
CA SER A 100 5.29 -7.46 -17.15
C SER A 100 5.78 -6.08 -16.66
N ASP A 101 7.10 -5.94 -16.48
CA ASP A 101 7.72 -4.70 -15.98
C ASP A 101 7.53 -3.53 -16.95
N SER A 102 7.64 -3.78 -18.27
CA SER A 102 7.44 -2.74 -19.29
C SER A 102 5.99 -2.26 -19.33
N ALA A 103 5.01 -3.18 -19.21
CA ALA A 103 3.60 -2.82 -19.15
C ALA A 103 3.27 -1.96 -17.91
N ILE A 104 3.85 -2.33 -16.76
CA ILE A 104 3.73 -1.56 -15.51
C ILE A 104 4.33 -0.16 -15.69
N ALA A 105 5.54 -0.06 -16.25
CA ALA A 105 6.22 1.22 -16.48
C ALA A 105 5.42 2.16 -17.40
N VAL A 106 4.81 1.62 -18.46
CA VAL A 106 3.93 2.39 -19.36
C VAL A 106 2.72 2.93 -18.62
N MET A 107 2.05 2.09 -17.83
CA MET A 107 0.86 2.51 -17.07
C MET A 107 1.21 3.50 -15.96
N LEU A 108 2.35 3.32 -15.29
CA LEU A 108 2.89 4.28 -14.31
C LEU A 108 3.11 5.64 -14.95
N ALA A 109 3.85 5.68 -16.06
CA ALA A 109 4.15 6.93 -16.76
C ALA A 109 2.88 7.63 -17.25
N LEU A 110 1.94 6.88 -17.81
CA LEU A 110 0.65 7.39 -18.28
C LEU A 110 -0.19 7.96 -17.14
N GLY A 111 -0.35 7.19 -16.05
CA GLY A 111 -1.17 7.61 -14.92
C GLY A 111 -0.59 8.81 -14.19
N PHE A 112 0.72 8.82 -13.95
CA PHE A 112 1.39 9.94 -13.30
C PHE A 112 1.36 11.21 -14.17
N SER A 113 1.70 11.10 -15.47
CA SER A 113 1.65 12.23 -16.40
C SER A 113 0.22 12.79 -16.52
N PHE A 114 -0.80 11.91 -16.60
CA PHE A 114 -2.18 12.32 -16.62
C PHE A 114 -2.55 13.12 -15.36
N GLY A 115 -2.17 12.62 -14.18
CA GLY A 115 -2.38 13.33 -12.91
C GLY A 115 -1.74 14.71 -12.89
N LEU A 116 -0.50 14.83 -13.34
CA LEU A 116 0.19 16.12 -13.42
C LEU A 116 -0.50 17.11 -14.37
N VAL A 117 -0.96 16.64 -15.54
CA VAL A 117 -1.70 17.47 -16.50
C VAL A 117 -3.00 17.97 -15.87
N VAL A 118 -3.75 17.10 -15.23
CA VAL A 118 -5.01 17.47 -14.54
C VAL A 118 -4.74 18.53 -13.46
N ILE A 119 -3.74 18.34 -12.63
CA ILE A 119 -3.37 19.31 -11.57
C ILE A 119 -2.96 20.66 -12.17
N SER A 120 -2.23 20.66 -13.29
CA SER A 120 -1.83 21.89 -13.98
C SER A 120 -3.04 22.69 -14.49
N VAL A 121 -4.07 22.01 -14.97
CA VAL A 121 -5.32 22.65 -15.43
C VAL A 121 -6.09 23.30 -14.28
N VAL A 122 -6.05 22.73 -13.09
CA VAL A 122 -6.76 23.25 -11.88
C VAL A 122 -6.01 24.43 -11.21
N HIS A 123 -4.84 24.83 -11.75
CA HIS A 123 -4.01 25.91 -11.21
C HIS A 123 -3.49 25.73 -9.79
N GLY A 124 -3.17 24.52 -9.39
CA GLY A 124 -2.37 24.29 -8.17
C GLY A 124 -2.67 23.03 -7.39
N PHE A 125 -1.73 22.72 -6.51
CA PHE A 125 -1.87 21.64 -5.53
C PHE A 125 -2.78 22.10 -4.39
N ASN A 126 -3.93 21.46 -4.22
CA ASN A 126 -4.79 21.67 -3.07
C ASN A 126 -4.27 20.87 -1.86
N VAL A 127 -4.57 21.38 -0.65
CA VAL A 127 -4.22 20.70 0.63
C VAL A 127 -4.77 19.26 0.65
N GLU A 128 -5.93 19.03 0.05
CA GLU A 128 -6.51 17.68 -0.05
C GLU A 128 -5.63 16.72 -0.85
N LEU A 129 -5.03 17.16 -1.95
CA LEU A 129 -4.14 16.33 -2.76
C LEU A 129 -2.90 15.90 -1.96
N PHE A 130 -2.32 16.80 -1.16
CA PHE A 130 -1.22 16.47 -0.26
C PHE A 130 -1.62 15.41 0.78
N SER A 131 -2.85 15.47 1.28
CA SER A 131 -3.38 14.46 2.21
C SER A 131 -3.44 13.07 1.58
N TYR A 132 -3.76 12.95 0.29
CA TYR A 132 -3.72 11.67 -0.42
C TYR A 132 -2.30 11.20 -0.76
N LEU A 133 -1.36 12.12 -1.00
CA LEU A 133 0.04 11.75 -1.28
C LEU A 133 0.75 11.23 -0.03
N PHE A 134 0.61 11.94 1.08
CA PHE A 134 1.37 11.67 2.30
C PHE A 134 0.56 10.98 3.39
N GLY A 135 -0.74 10.74 3.16
CA GLY A 135 -1.66 10.26 4.18
C GLY A 135 -1.96 11.34 5.22
N SER A 136 -3.10 11.24 5.87
CA SER A 136 -3.47 12.14 6.95
C SER A 136 -4.17 11.36 8.07
N ILE A 137 -3.57 11.38 9.24
CA ILE A 137 -4.16 10.79 10.45
C ILE A 137 -5.46 11.49 10.83
N LEU A 138 -5.56 12.81 10.54
CA LEU A 138 -6.66 13.65 10.98
C LEU A 138 -7.94 13.49 10.16
N THR A 139 -7.86 12.90 8.98
CA THR A 139 -8.97 12.85 8.01
C THR A 139 -9.70 11.51 7.98
N ILE A 140 -9.33 10.55 8.83
CA ILE A 140 -9.94 9.22 8.87
C ILE A 140 -11.20 9.25 9.72
N ASP A 141 -12.34 9.10 9.08
CA ASP A 141 -13.64 8.99 9.74
C ASP A 141 -14.04 7.52 10.01
N GLU A 142 -15.19 7.34 10.67
CA GLU A 142 -15.70 6.00 11.02
C GLU A 142 -16.09 5.19 9.76
N VAL A 143 -16.54 5.87 8.70
CA VAL A 143 -16.90 5.23 7.43
C VAL A 143 -15.65 4.71 6.73
N ASP A 144 -14.58 5.50 6.72
CA ASP A 144 -13.29 5.06 6.18
C ASP A 144 -12.75 3.83 6.90
N LEU A 145 -12.81 3.85 8.24
CA LEU A 145 -12.38 2.72 9.05
C LEU A 145 -13.18 1.45 8.73
N LEU A 146 -14.50 1.58 8.56
CA LEU A 146 -15.36 0.48 8.19
C LEU A 146 -15.00 -0.08 6.81
N VAL A 147 -14.83 0.81 5.81
CA VAL A 147 -14.48 0.41 4.43
C VAL A 147 -13.13 -0.30 4.40
N VAL A 148 -12.10 0.27 5.04
CA VAL A 148 -10.76 -0.33 5.12
C VAL A 148 -10.79 -1.67 5.86
N SER A 149 -11.59 -1.78 6.94
CA SER A 149 -11.73 -3.02 7.70
C SER A 149 -12.43 -4.13 6.91
N LEU A 150 -13.49 -3.79 6.19
CA LEU A 150 -14.19 -4.73 5.31
C LEU A 150 -13.26 -5.20 4.17
N LEU A 151 -12.53 -4.28 3.57
CA LEU A 151 -11.54 -4.65 2.55
C LEU A 151 -10.45 -5.55 3.12
N GLY A 152 -9.84 -5.17 4.26
CA GLY A 152 -8.81 -5.97 4.91
C GLY A 152 -9.30 -7.40 5.20
N PHE A 153 -10.54 -7.53 5.70
CA PHE A 153 -11.18 -8.82 5.90
C PHE A 153 -11.33 -9.60 4.58
N PHE A 154 -11.82 -8.94 3.52
CA PHE A 154 -11.99 -9.56 2.20
C PHE A 154 -10.65 -10.00 1.61
N VAL A 155 -9.60 -9.18 1.74
CA VAL A 155 -8.23 -9.50 1.30
C VAL A 155 -7.73 -10.77 2.00
N LEU A 156 -7.83 -10.82 3.32
CA LEU A 156 -7.38 -11.97 4.10
C LEU A 156 -8.16 -13.23 3.77
N LEU A 157 -9.48 -13.10 3.57
CA LEU A 157 -10.36 -14.19 3.16
C LEU A 157 -10.00 -14.72 1.78
N PHE A 158 -9.80 -13.84 0.80
CA PHE A 158 -9.39 -14.21 -0.56
C PHE A 158 -8.03 -14.91 -0.56
N LEU A 159 -7.03 -14.33 0.10
CA LEU A 159 -5.70 -14.93 0.19
C LEU A 159 -5.71 -16.25 0.96
N GLY A 160 -6.53 -16.37 2.00
CA GLY A 160 -6.70 -17.62 2.75
C GLY A 160 -7.32 -18.73 1.92
N PHE A 161 -8.37 -18.40 1.16
CA PHE A 161 -9.11 -19.34 0.31
C PHE A 161 -8.27 -19.80 -0.90
N PHE A 162 -7.69 -18.86 -1.64
CA PHE A 162 -6.91 -19.15 -2.86
C PHE A 162 -5.41 -19.36 -2.61
N ARG A 163 -5.00 -19.53 -1.34
CA ARG A 163 -3.58 -19.64 -0.99
C ARG A 163 -2.83 -20.73 -1.74
N ARG A 164 -3.46 -21.91 -1.91
CA ARG A 164 -2.82 -23.06 -2.56
C ARG A 164 -2.61 -22.81 -4.05
N GLU A 165 -3.62 -22.30 -4.70
CA GLU A 165 -3.64 -21.97 -6.12
C GLU A 165 -2.65 -20.83 -6.42
N LEU A 166 -2.65 -19.77 -5.60
CA LEU A 166 -1.69 -18.67 -5.75
C LEU A 166 -0.25 -19.12 -5.54
N LEU A 167 0.03 -19.99 -4.56
CA LEU A 167 1.37 -20.54 -4.37
C LEU A 167 1.78 -21.47 -5.52
N SER A 168 0.88 -22.29 -6.02
CA SER A 168 1.15 -23.13 -7.20
C SER A 168 1.59 -22.26 -8.39
N MET A 169 0.84 -21.19 -8.69
CA MET A 169 1.17 -20.25 -9.77
C MET A 169 2.52 -19.51 -9.57
N VAL A 170 2.91 -19.27 -8.32
CA VAL A 170 4.21 -18.64 -8.01
C VAL A 170 5.37 -19.58 -8.35
N PHE A 171 5.21 -20.89 -8.13
CA PHE A 171 6.24 -21.88 -8.42
C PHE A 171 6.33 -22.18 -9.91
N ASP A 172 5.19 -22.48 -10.54
CA ASP A 172 5.10 -22.76 -11.98
C ASP A 172 3.67 -22.47 -12.49
N GLU A 173 3.57 -21.45 -13.35
CA GLU A 173 2.28 -21.05 -13.93
C GLU A 173 1.82 -22.05 -15.02
N GLU A 174 2.75 -22.65 -15.78
CA GLU A 174 2.41 -23.60 -16.85
C GLU A 174 1.90 -24.92 -16.24
N ASP A 175 2.61 -25.45 -15.26
CA ASP A 175 2.18 -26.64 -14.52
C ASP A 175 0.83 -26.41 -13.83
N SER A 176 0.63 -25.24 -13.20
CA SER A 176 -0.65 -24.89 -12.58
C SER A 176 -1.81 -24.89 -13.58
N ARG A 177 -1.56 -24.44 -14.81
CA ARG A 177 -2.56 -24.47 -15.89
C ARG A 177 -2.90 -25.91 -16.31
N VAL A 178 -1.91 -26.77 -16.41
CA VAL A 178 -2.10 -28.20 -16.71
C VAL A 178 -2.90 -28.91 -15.62
N MET A 179 -2.70 -28.52 -14.36
CA MET A 179 -3.50 -29.01 -13.20
C MET A 179 -4.94 -28.48 -13.18
N GLY A 180 -5.35 -27.66 -14.16
CA GLY A 180 -6.72 -27.13 -14.28
C GLY A 180 -6.98 -25.86 -13.47
N ILE A 181 -5.96 -25.21 -12.91
CA ILE A 181 -6.12 -23.93 -12.25
C ILE A 181 -6.33 -22.84 -13.32
N PRO A 182 -7.38 -21.99 -13.20
CA PRO A 182 -7.62 -20.91 -14.16
C PRO A 182 -6.65 -19.74 -13.90
N THR A 183 -5.36 -19.94 -14.21
CA THR A 183 -4.24 -19.03 -13.87
C THR A 183 -4.49 -17.61 -14.32
N SER A 184 -5.01 -17.44 -15.55
CA SER A 184 -5.29 -16.12 -16.12
C SER A 184 -6.39 -15.36 -15.38
N ALA A 185 -7.46 -16.04 -14.96
CA ALA A 185 -8.54 -15.41 -14.19
C ALA A 185 -8.11 -15.13 -12.74
N LEU A 186 -7.39 -16.06 -12.13
CA LEU A 186 -6.90 -15.91 -10.76
C LEU A 186 -5.83 -14.81 -10.65
N SER A 187 -4.93 -14.70 -11.64
CA SER A 187 -3.96 -13.60 -11.71
C SER A 187 -4.68 -12.25 -11.83
N LEU A 188 -5.67 -12.13 -12.73
CA LEU A 188 -6.45 -10.91 -12.88
C LEU A 188 -7.22 -10.56 -11.59
N ALA A 189 -7.86 -11.54 -10.94
CA ALA A 189 -8.57 -11.33 -9.68
C ALA A 189 -7.61 -10.86 -8.57
N PHE A 190 -6.42 -11.45 -8.51
CA PHE A 190 -5.39 -11.02 -7.57
C PHE A 190 -4.90 -9.60 -7.87
N ASP A 191 -4.62 -9.24 -9.13
CA ASP A 191 -4.18 -7.90 -9.52
C ASP A 191 -5.28 -6.84 -9.22
N LEU A 192 -6.56 -7.17 -9.38
CA LEU A 192 -7.70 -6.32 -8.97
C LEU A 192 -7.78 -6.16 -7.45
N LEU A 193 -7.51 -7.23 -6.69
CA LEU A 193 -7.42 -7.18 -5.23
C LEU A 193 -6.27 -6.28 -4.78
N VAL A 194 -5.12 -6.35 -5.45
CA VAL A 194 -3.98 -5.45 -5.24
C VAL A 194 -4.40 -4.00 -5.46
N ALA A 195 -5.07 -3.71 -6.57
CA ALA A 195 -5.54 -2.36 -6.89
C ALA A 195 -6.51 -1.81 -5.83
N ALA A 196 -7.48 -2.62 -5.41
CA ALA A 196 -8.40 -2.23 -4.35
C ALA A 196 -7.68 -2.00 -3.01
N THR A 197 -6.72 -2.86 -2.65
CA THR A 197 -5.92 -2.72 -1.43
C THR A 197 -5.11 -1.42 -1.44
N ILE A 198 -4.48 -1.10 -2.56
CA ILE A 198 -3.70 0.13 -2.72
C ILE A 198 -4.61 1.34 -2.57
N VAL A 199 -5.67 1.45 -3.39
CA VAL A 199 -6.52 2.64 -3.44
C VAL A 199 -7.17 2.94 -2.09
N LEU A 200 -7.70 1.92 -1.40
CA LEU A 200 -8.34 2.13 -0.11
C LEU A 200 -7.33 2.39 1.02
N SER A 201 -6.10 1.90 0.90
CA SER A 201 -5.02 2.21 1.83
C SER A 201 -4.46 3.63 1.64
N ILE A 202 -4.60 4.24 0.44
CA ILE A 202 -4.09 5.59 0.14
C ILE A 202 -4.63 6.63 1.11
N LYS A 203 -5.91 6.60 1.44
CA LYS A 203 -6.52 7.60 2.35
C LYS A 203 -5.90 7.57 3.75
N VAL A 204 -5.56 6.36 4.22
CA VAL A 204 -5.01 6.14 5.57
C VAL A 204 -3.50 6.39 5.60
N ILE A 205 -2.79 5.90 4.60
CA ILE A 205 -1.34 5.75 4.62
C ILE A 205 -0.66 6.71 3.62
N GLY A 206 -1.34 7.09 2.54
CA GLY A 206 -0.79 7.88 1.44
C GLY A 206 -0.24 7.04 0.30
N THR A 207 -0.20 7.61 -0.92
CA THR A 207 0.23 6.91 -2.14
C THR A 207 1.69 6.48 -2.08
N VAL A 208 2.57 7.35 -1.58
CA VAL A 208 4.02 7.09 -1.51
C VAL A 208 4.34 5.95 -0.55
N LEU A 209 3.56 5.82 0.53
CA LEU A 209 3.85 4.85 1.58
C LEU A 209 3.27 3.47 1.31
N VAL A 210 2.13 3.38 0.62
CA VAL A 210 1.46 2.09 0.35
C VAL A 210 2.42 1.11 -0.31
N VAL A 211 3.23 1.55 -1.27
CA VAL A 211 4.22 0.72 -1.97
C VAL A 211 5.30 0.20 -1.01
N ALA A 212 5.79 1.04 -0.11
CA ALA A 212 6.77 0.63 0.88
C ALA A 212 6.23 -0.46 1.84
N LEU A 213 4.97 -0.33 2.29
CA LEU A 213 4.31 -1.33 3.12
C LEU A 213 3.94 -2.62 2.39
N LEU A 214 3.76 -2.57 1.07
CA LEU A 214 3.61 -3.77 0.26
C LEU A 214 4.92 -4.57 0.18
N VAL A 215 6.06 -3.89 0.03
CA VAL A 215 7.33 -4.54 -0.32
C VAL A 215 8.21 -4.81 0.89
N LEU A 216 8.49 -3.80 1.73
CA LEU A 216 9.51 -3.90 2.78
C LEU A 216 9.24 -4.97 3.84
N PRO A 217 8.01 -5.12 4.39
CA PRO A 217 7.74 -6.14 5.39
C PRO A 217 7.88 -7.56 4.84
N GLY A 218 7.42 -7.77 3.60
CA GLY A 218 7.55 -9.05 2.90
C GLY A 218 9.01 -9.41 2.64
N LEU A 219 9.82 -8.48 2.12
CA LEU A 219 11.26 -8.67 1.93
C LEU A 219 11.97 -8.97 3.26
N SER A 220 11.63 -8.25 4.33
CA SER A 220 12.18 -8.47 5.67
C SER A 220 11.90 -9.88 6.18
N ALA A 221 10.66 -10.33 6.04
CA ALA A 221 10.25 -11.65 6.49
C ALA A 221 10.91 -12.78 5.68
N LEU A 222 11.10 -12.60 4.37
CA LEU A 222 11.76 -13.58 3.49
C LEU A 222 13.24 -13.78 3.85
N GLN A 223 13.92 -12.76 4.41
CA GLN A 223 15.31 -12.90 4.86
C GLN A 223 15.48 -13.95 5.96
N LEU A 224 14.43 -14.22 6.74
CA LEU A 224 14.46 -15.16 7.85
C LEU A 224 14.34 -16.64 7.42
N SER A 225 14.15 -16.91 6.14
CA SER A 225 14.07 -18.27 5.56
C SER A 225 13.09 -19.21 6.27
N LEU A 226 11.93 -18.67 6.67
CA LEU A 226 10.88 -19.38 7.41
C LEU A 226 9.93 -20.12 6.46
N SER A 227 9.10 -21.02 7.00
CA SER A 227 7.99 -21.60 6.24
C SER A 227 6.98 -20.52 5.84
N PHE A 228 6.27 -20.68 4.71
CA PHE A 228 5.35 -19.68 4.17
C PHE A 228 4.37 -19.10 5.20
N ARG A 229 3.76 -19.98 6.04
CA ARG A 229 2.84 -19.52 7.09
C ARG A 229 3.51 -18.61 8.12
N LYS A 230 4.74 -18.93 8.51
CA LYS A 230 5.50 -18.10 9.45
C LYS A 230 5.95 -16.80 8.78
N THR A 231 6.36 -16.87 7.50
CA THR A 231 6.81 -15.69 6.74
C THR A 231 5.67 -14.67 6.62
N ILE A 232 4.43 -15.08 6.31
CA ILE A 232 3.31 -14.14 6.20
C ILE A 232 2.96 -13.51 7.56
N LEU A 233 2.99 -14.28 8.64
CA LEU A 233 2.74 -13.76 10.01
C LEU A 233 3.81 -12.75 10.42
N VAL A 234 5.08 -13.04 10.13
CA VAL A 234 6.20 -12.14 10.42
C VAL A 234 6.13 -10.88 9.55
N ALA A 235 5.79 -11.01 8.27
CA ALA A 235 5.61 -9.86 7.38
C ALA A 235 4.50 -8.93 7.90
N VAL A 236 3.34 -9.48 8.26
CA VAL A 236 2.24 -8.73 8.87
C VAL A 236 2.67 -8.10 10.20
N GLY A 237 3.39 -8.82 11.05
CA GLY A 237 3.91 -8.31 12.31
C GLY A 237 4.86 -7.13 12.12
N PHE A 238 5.79 -7.20 11.15
CA PHE A 238 6.69 -6.09 10.81
C PHE A 238 5.96 -4.88 10.25
N SER A 239 4.95 -5.11 9.41
CA SER A 239 4.12 -4.05 8.85
C SER A 239 3.33 -3.32 9.95
N ILE A 240 2.71 -4.06 10.85
CA ILE A 240 1.97 -3.49 11.98
C ILE A 240 2.92 -2.72 12.91
N LEU A 241 4.07 -3.31 13.25
CA LEU A 241 5.05 -2.69 14.13
C LEU A 241 5.56 -1.36 13.57
N SER A 242 5.96 -1.32 12.28
CA SER A 242 6.43 -0.09 11.65
C SER A 242 5.33 0.95 11.53
N THR A 243 4.09 0.55 11.27
CA THR A 243 2.95 1.46 11.18
C THR A 243 2.61 2.06 12.54
N VAL A 244 2.52 1.25 13.58
CA VAL A 244 2.26 1.73 14.96
C VAL A 244 3.36 2.66 15.44
N LEU A 245 4.63 2.28 15.27
CA LEU A 245 5.76 3.13 15.64
C LEU A 245 5.73 4.44 14.84
N GLY A 246 5.51 4.39 13.53
CA GLY A 246 5.44 5.58 12.70
C GLY A 246 4.33 6.54 13.10
N ILE A 247 3.12 6.04 13.39
CA ILE A 247 2.00 6.86 13.85
C ILE A 247 2.30 7.49 15.22
N LEU A 248 2.83 6.71 16.17
CA LEU A 248 3.17 7.22 17.51
C LEU A 248 4.25 8.30 17.46
N PHE A 249 5.34 8.05 16.72
CA PHE A 249 6.42 9.03 16.59
C PHE A 249 5.98 10.26 15.80
N SER A 250 5.12 10.12 14.79
CA SER A 250 4.52 11.24 14.06
C SER A 250 3.76 12.16 14.98
N ALA A 251 2.94 11.60 15.85
CA ALA A 251 2.15 12.37 16.80
C ALA A 251 3.00 13.05 17.90
N LEU A 252 4.15 12.46 18.27
CA LEU A 252 5.07 13.03 19.26
C LEU A 252 5.95 14.15 18.70
N PHE A 253 6.40 14.02 17.44
CA PHE A 253 7.36 14.94 16.83
C PHE A 253 6.75 15.91 15.83
N ASP A 254 5.44 15.84 15.59
CA ASP A 254 4.71 16.64 14.60
C ASP A 254 5.34 16.57 13.19
N VAL A 255 5.68 15.33 12.76
CA VAL A 255 6.34 15.04 11.49
C VAL A 255 5.39 14.19 10.63
N ALA A 256 5.55 14.25 9.30
CA ALA A 256 4.75 13.49 8.35
C ALA A 256 4.76 11.99 8.66
N THR A 257 3.57 11.43 8.93
CA THR A 257 3.38 10.05 9.38
C THR A 257 3.91 9.05 8.38
N SER A 258 3.65 9.27 7.10
CA SER A 258 4.12 8.39 6.03
C SER A 258 5.64 8.23 6.03
N GLY A 259 6.37 9.34 6.17
CA GLY A 259 7.83 9.30 6.20
C GLY A 259 8.38 8.45 7.36
N LEU A 260 7.78 8.59 8.55
CA LEU A 260 8.23 7.83 9.73
C LEU A 260 7.90 6.34 9.64
N ILE A 261 6.76 5.96 9.06
CA ILE A 261 6.43 4.55 8.84
C ILE A 261 7.42 3.90 7.84
N VAL A 262 7.74 4.59 6.72
CA VAL A 262 8.75 4.09 5.77
C VAL A 262 10.10 3.96 6.45
N PHE A 263 10.52 5.00 7.19
CA PHE A 263 11.79 5.00 7.89
C PHE A 263 11.87 3.83 8.90
N ALA A 264 10.82 3.60 9.68
CA ALA A 264 10.74 2.46 10.59
C ALA A 264 10.80 1.12 9.84
N SER A 265 10.10 0.98 8.70
CA SER A 265 10.13 -0.22 7.87
C SER A 265 11.52 -0.51 7.30
N VAL A 266 12.21 0.53 6.79
CA VAL A 266 13.59 0.41 6.27
C VAL A 266 14.55 0.05 7.39
N LEU A 267 14.41 0.68 8.55
CA LEU A 267 15.27 0.41 9.70
C LEU A 267 15.11 -1.04 10.17
N LEU A 268 13.87 -1.55 10.27
CA LEU A 268 13.61 -2.96 10.58
C LEU A 268 14.25 -3.90 9.55
N PHE A 269 14.13 -3.58 8.25
CA PHE A 269 14.75 -4.36 7.18
C PHE A 269 16.28 -4.41 7.33
N LEU A 270 16.92 -3.28 7.57
CA LEU A 270 18.37 -3.20 7.77
C LEU A 270 18.84 -3.97 9.02
N LEU A 271 18.08 -3.89 10.12
CA LEU A 271 18.37 -4.65 11.34
C LEU A 271 18.31 -6.16 11.09
N ILE A 272 17.34 -6.64 10.31
CA ILE A 272 17.25 -8.07 9.99
C ILE A 272 18.43 -8.52 9.13
N ILE A 273 18.83 -7.72 8.12
CA ILE A 273 20.01 -8.03 7.30
C ILE A 273 21.27 -8.07 8.16
N ALA A 274 21.45 -7.08 9.05
CA ALA A 274 22.58 -7.05 9.95
C ALA A 274 22.61 -8.28 10.88
N TYR A 275 21.47 -8.64 11.46
CA TYR A 275 21.33 -9.83 12.29
C TYR A 275 21.69 -11.11 11.53
N LYS A 276 21.19 -11.27 10.30
CA LYS A 276 21.49 -12.44 9.44
C LYS A 276 22.98 -12.54 9.08
N LYS A 277 23.68 -11.41 8.94
CA LYS A 277 25.10 -11.38 8.59
C LYS A 277 26.00 -11.75 9.79
N LEU A 278 25.47 -11.67 11.02
CA LEU A 278 26.17 -12.02 12.26
C LEU A 278 25.98 -13.49 12.66
N GLN A 279 25.05 -14.22 12.04
CA GLN A 279 24.87 -15.68 12.15
C GLN A 279 25.66 -16.43 11.09
#